data_0f849f738c6ff8cdd2187fce4b868b5b
#
_entry.id   0f849f738c6ff8cdd2187fce4b868b5b
#
_cell.length_a   1.000
_cell.length_b   1.000
_cell.length_c   1.000
_cell.angle_alpha   90.00
_cell.angle_beta   90.00
_cell.angle_gamma   90.00
#
_symmetry.space_group_name_H-M   'P 1'
#
loop_
_entity.id
_entity.type
_entity.pdbx_description
1 polymer ?
#
loop_
_entity_poly.entity_id
_entity_poly.type
_entity_poly.pdbx_seq_one_letter_code
_entity_poly.pdbx_strand_id
1 'polypeptide(L)'
;KGSFYHYYSGKDELLASLPEIFDAKYEEVMQALDPEMDSFDKLMTLCFSVHDLIESDIPVGLLASLYSSQVVTKGDKHLLNQNRFYYKMVNQLVDEGQRRGQITRSMPYYEIAHMYALCERAIIYDYCISDGGYALGEYTRKTMPLLFGGVRVKQEVK
;
A
#
# COMPACT_ATOMS: atom_id res chain seq x y z
N LYS A 1 -10.37 16.17 -12.36
CA LYS A 1 -10.16 14.94 -13.16
C LYS A 1 -9.41 15.29 -14.44
N GLY A 2 -8.14 14.92 -14.58
CA GLY A 2 -7.41 15.03 -15.83
C GLY A 2 -6.06 15.76 -15.83
N SER A 3 -5.74 16.59 -14.83
CA SER A 3 -4.47 17.32 -14.80
C SER A 3 -3.24 16.41 -14.66
N PHE A 4 -3.41 15.24 -14.08
CA PHE A 4 -2.36 14.26 -13.81
C PHE A 4 -1.78 13.63 -15.08
N TYR A 5 -2.60 13.37 -16.11
CA TYR A 5 -2.18 12.73 -17.35
C TYR A 5 -1.51 13.68 -18.35
N HIS A 6 -1.66 14.99 -18.19
CA HIS A 6 -1.10 15.99 -19.10
C HIS A 6 0.41 16.14 -18.98
N TYR A 7 1.03 15.64 -17.92
CA TYR A 7 2.48 15.72 -17.66
C TYR A 7 3.29 14.57 -18.27
N TYR A 8 2.63 13.55 -18.82
CA TYR A 8 3.29 12.36 -19.35
C TYR A 8 3.14 12.29 -20.86
N SER A 9 4.25 11.99 -21.55
CA SER A 9 4.32 11.95 -23.02
C SER A 9 3.64 10.71 -23.61
N GLY A 10 3.25 9.73 -22.78
CA GLY A 10 2.57 8.52 -23.22
C GLY A 10 2.22 7.56 -22.09
N LYS A 11 1.47 6.50 -22.44
CA LYS A 11 1.02 5.48 -21.51
C LYS A 11 2.18 4.75 -20.81
N ASP A 12 3.26 4.49 -21.55
CA ASP A 12 4.41 3.74 -21.02
C ASP A 12 5.17 4.56 -19.97
N GLU A 13 5.32 5.85 -20.19
CA GLU A 13 5.93 6.77 -19.23
C GLU A 13 5.08 6.89 -17.97
N LEU A 14 3.77 7.03 -18.12
CA LEU A 14 2.83 7.08 -17.00
C LEU A 14 2.86 5.77 -16.21
N LEU A 15 2.89 4.62 -16.88
CA LEU A 15 2.98 3.31 -16.25
C LEU A 15 4.25 3.16 -15.42
N ALA A 16 5.40 3.59 -15.95
CA ALA A 16 6.69 3.56 -15.25
C ALA A 16 6.72 4.49 -14.02
N SER A 17 5.91 5.56 -14.02
CA SER A 17 5.86 6.55 -12.94
C SER A 17 4.87 6.19 -11.81
N LEU A 18 3.99 5.22 -12.00
CA LEU A 18 2.98 4.87 -10.99
C LEU A 18 3.57 4.52 -9.62
N PRO A 19 4.65 3.73 -9.49
CA PRO A 19 5.25 3.46 -8.19
C PRO A 19 5.73 4.72 -7.46
N GLU A 20 6.28 5.69 -8.19
CA GLU A 20 6.73 6.98 -7.62
C GLU A 20 5.55 7.83 -7.14
N ILE A 21 4.45 7.78 -7.88
CA ILE A 21 3.20 8.46 -7.52
C ILE A 21 2.63 7.91 -6.23
N PHE A 22 2.61 6.60 -6.10
CA PHE A 22 2.17 5.94 -4.86
C PHE A 22 3.10 6.29 -3.70
N ASP A 23 4.40 6.25 -3.92
CA ASP A 23 5.39 6.60 -2.89
C ASP A 23 5.27 8.06 -2.45
N ALA A 24 5.03 8.99 -3.36
CA ALA A 24 4.78 10.39 -3.04
C ALA A 24 3.52 10.57 -2.16
N LYS A 25 2.46 9.81 -2.42
CA LYS A 25 1.25 9.83 -1.59
C LYS A 25 1.49 9.25 -0.20
N TYR A 26 2.23 8.16 -0.11
CA TYR A 26 2.63 7.60 1.18
C TYR A 26 3.46 8.60 2.00
N GLU A 27 4.39 9.28 1.37
CA GLU A 27 5.22 10.30 2.04
C GLU A 27 4.37 11.48 2.54
N GLU A 28 3.47 11.99 1.70
CA GLU A 28 2.53 13.06 2.08
C GLU A 28 1.71 12.68 3.31
N VAL A 29 1.09 11.50 3.28
CA VAL A 29 0.24 11.03 4.39
C VAL A 29 1.09 10.79 5.65
N MET A 30 2.26 10.17 5.50
CA MET A 30 3.17 9.91 6.63
C MET A 30 3.57 11.19 7.37
N GLN A 31 3.83 12.28 6.63
CA GLN A 31 4.16 13.58 7.23
C GLN A 31 3.00 14.22 7.99
N ALA A 32 1.76 13.89 7.61
CA ALA A 32 0.56 14.43 8.24
C ALA A 32 0.04 13.59 9.42
N LEU A 33 0.56 12.37 9.63
CA LEU A 33 0.14 11.50 10.72
C LEU A 33 0.63 12.03 12.07
N ASP A 34 -0.20 11.84 13.10
CA ASP A 34 0.21 12.03 14.50
C ASP A 34 1.34 11.03 14.82
N PRO A 35 2.53 11.49 15.23
CA PRO A 35 3.62 10.60 15.63
C PRO A 35 3.24 9.59 16.72
N GLU A 36 2.33 9.95 17.62
CA GLU A 36 1.88 9.11 18.73
C GLU A 36 0.81 8.09 18.36
N MET A 37 0.24 8.18 17.15
CA MET A 37 -0.74 7.20 16.65
C MET A 37 -0.17 5.77 16.75
N ASP A 38 -1.03 4.81 17.06
CA ASP A 38 -0.70 3.37 17.02
C ASP A 38 -0.15 2.98 15.64
N SER A 39 0.95 2.23 15.62
CA SER A 39 1.65 1.88 14.36
C SER A 39 0.78 1.05 13.41
N PHE A 40 -0.09 0.17 13.93
CA PHE A 40 -1.05 -0.56 13.11
C PHE A 40 -2.05 0.41 12.46
N ASP A 41 -2.56 1.37 13.21
CA ASP A 41 -3.50 2.38 12.70
C ASP A 41 -2.82 3.32 11.69
N LYS A 42 -1.53 3.66 11.86
CA LYS A 42 -0.74 4.36 10.83
C LYS A 42 -0.72 3.56 9.52
N LEU A 43 -0.41 2.27 9.58
CA LEU A 43 -0.39 1.39 8.41
C LEU A 43 -1.74 1.32 7.71
N MET A 44 -2.84 1.23 8.47
CA MET A 44 -4.20 1.23 7.90
C MET A 44 -4.51 2.57 7.22
N THR A 45 -4.21 3.69 7.86
CA THR A 45 -4.46 5.03 7.31
C THR A 45 -3.70 5.25 6.01
N LEU A 46 -2.44 4.82 5.94
CA LEU A 46 -1.62 4.87 4.73
C LEU A 46 -2.22 4.05 3.59
N CYS A 47 -2.62 2.81 3.87
CA CYS A 47 -3.27 1.93 2.91
C CYS A 47 -4.58 2.55 2.37
N PHE A 48 -5.44 3.04 3.25
CA PHE A 48 -6.72 3.64 2.87
C PHE A 48 -6.51 4.87 1.97
N SER A 49 -5.57 5.74 2.33
CA SER A 49 -5.29 6.96 1.58
C SER A 49 -4.79 6.69 0.17
N VAL A 50 -3.91 5.71 -0.01
CA VAL A 50 -3.39 5.35 -1.34
C VAL A 50 -4.44 4.62 -2.16
N HIS A 51 -5.26 3.77 -1.55
CA HIS A 51 -6.34 3.10 -2.28
C HIS A 51 -7.46 4.08 -2.69
N ASP A 52 -7.75 5.11 -1.89
CA ASP A 52 -8.62 6.21 -2.30
C ASP A 52 -8.05 6.98 -3.51
N LEU A 53 -6.74 7.28 -3.51
CA LEU A 53 -6.06 7.90 -4.65
C LEU A 53 -6.15 7.02 -5.90
N ILE A 54 -5.90 5.72 -5.77
CA ILE A 54 -5.99 4.77 -6.88
C ILE A 54 -7.40 4.78 -7.48
N GLU A 55 -8.43 4.68 -6.64
CA GLU A 55 -9.82 4.69 -7.10
C GLU A 55 -10.20 5.98 -7.81
N SER A 56 -9.78 7.13 -7.27
CA SER A 56 -10.17 8.44 -7.81
C SER A 56 -9.38 8.85 -9.06
N ASP A 57 -8.08 8.52 -9.13
CA ASP A 57 -7.16 9.15 -10.06
C ASP A 57 -6.50 8.17 -11.05
N ILE A 58 -6.48 6.88 -10.77
CA ILE A 58 -5.79 5.91 -11.61
C ILE A 58 -6.81 5.06 -12.39
N PRO A 59 -6.81 5.11 -13.74
CA PRO A 59 -7.65 4.21 -14.52
C PRO A 59 -7.31 2.75 -14.24
N VAL A 60 -8.33 1.93 -14.05
CA VAL A 60 -8.15 0.51 -13.73
C VAL A 60 -7.34 -0.23 -14.79
N GLY A 61 -7.50 0.11 -16.07
CA GLY A 61 -6.72 -0.49 -17.16
C GLY A 61 -5.23 -0.19 -17.07
N LEU A 62 -4.84 1.01 -16.60
CA LEU A 62 -3.45 1.38 -16.37
C LEU A 62 -2.87 0.61 -15.18
N LEU A 63 -3.62 0.53 -14.09
CA LEU A 63 -3.26 -0.23 -12.91
C LEU A 63 -3.07 -1.73 -13.23
N ALA A 64 -4.00 -2.31 -13.98
CA ALA A 64 -3.91 -3.70 -14.45
C ALA A 64 -2.68 -3.93 -15.34
N SER A 65 -2.33 -2.96 -16.20
CA SER A 65 -1.12 -3.02 -17.01
C SER A 65 0.15 -3.01 -16.16
N LEU A 66 0.19 -2.20 -15.09
CA LEU A 66 1.31 -2.22 -14.14
C LEU A 66 1.45 -3.60 -13.50
N TYR A 67 0.39 -4.14 -12.94
CA TYR A 67 0.41 -5.44 -12.26
C TYR A 67 0.77 -6.58 -13.22
N SER A 68 0.21 -6.60 -14.42
CA SER A 68 0.56 -7.59 -15.45
C SER A 68 2.04 -7.51 -15.83
N SER A 69 2.59 -6.31 -16.01
CA SER A 69 4.01 -6.12 -16.31
C SER A 69 4.91 -6.68 -15.23
N GLN A 70 4.52 -6.53 -13.97
CA GLN A 70 5.29 -7.04 -12.83
C GLN A 70 5.31 -8.58 -12.76
N VAL A 71 4.31 -9.24 -13.30
CA VAL A 71 4.27 -10.71 -13.38
C VAL A 71 5.15 -11.23 -14.53
N VAL A 72 5.03 -10.63 -15.71
CA VAL A 72 5.67 -11.16 -16.94
C VAL A 72 7.10 -10.68 -17.14
N THR A 73 7.49 -9.52 -16.65
CA THR A 73 8.84 -8.97 -16.77
C THR A 73 9.82 -9.82 -15.96
N LYS A 74 10.95 -10.16 -16.58
CA LYS A 74 12.09 -10.80 -15.88
C LYS A 74 13.03 -9.73 -15.33
N GLY A 75 13.66 -10.03 -14.20
CA GLY A 75 14.60 -9.12 -13.53
C GLY A 75 13.93 -8.26 -12.45
N ASP A 76 14.36 -7.02 -12.31
CA ASP A 76 13.92 -6.14 -11.23
C ASP A 76 12.43 -5.82 -11.32
N LYS A 77 11.77 -5.93 -10.19
CA LYS A 77 10.33 -5.66 -10.03
C LYS A 77 10.13 -4.39 -9.21
N HIS A 78 9.54 -3.36 -9.80
CA HIS A 78 9.26 -2.10 -9.09
C HIS A 78 8.40 -2.32 -7.83
N LEU A 79 7.38 -3.18 -7.92
CA LEU A 79 6.51 -3.48 -6.78
C LEU A 79 7.19 -4.29 -5.66
N LEU A 80 8.37 -4.86 -5.90
CA LEU A 80 9.16 -5.59 -4.92
C LEU A 80 10.46 -4.88 -4.53
N ASN A 81 10.72 -3.71 -5.09
CA ASN A 81 11.95 -2.97 -4.85
C ASN A 81 12.02 -2.44 -3.41
N GLN A 82 12.89 -3.06 -2.61
CA GLN A 82 13.07 -2.72 -1.19
C GLN A 82 13.69 -1.34 -0.96
N ASN A 83 14.26 -0.71 -2.00
CA ASN A 83 14.82 0.64 -1.91
C ASN A 83 13.75 1.74 -2.04
N ARG A 84 12.53 1.41 -2.45
CA ARG A 84 11.42 2.37 -2.50
C ARG A 84 11.06 2.89 -1.12
N PHE A 85 10.60 4.15 -1.08
CA PHE A 85 10.06 4.79 0.14
C PHE A 85 9.01 3.92 0.82
N TYR A 86 8.11 3.32 0.05
CA TYR A 86 7.07 2.39 0.54
C TYR A 86 7.63 1.32 1.49
N TYR A 87 8.63 0.56 1.06
CA TYR A 87 9.16 -0.54 1.88
C TYR A 87 9.93 -0.04 3.09
N LYS A 88 10.68 1.05 2.94
CA LYS A 88 11.40 1.68 4.06
C LYS A 88 10.41 2.14 5.14
N MET A 89 9.32 2.78 4.72
CA MET A 89 8.24 3.25 5.58
C MET A 89 7.55 2.09 6.29
N VAL A 90 7.13 1.06 5.57
CA VAL A 90 6.43 -0.10 6.16
C VAL A 90 7.33 -0.83 7.16
N ASN A 91 8.58 -1.10 6.81
CA ASN A 91 9.55 -1.71 7.72
C ASN A 91 9.73 -0.87 8.99
N GLN A 92 9.86 0.44 8.86
CA GLN A 92 10.01 1.35 10.01
C GLN A 92 8.78 1.31 10.92
N LEU A 93 7.58 1.36 10.37
CA LEU A 93 6.35 1.36 11.15
C LEU A 93 6.09 0.01 11.84
N VAL A 94 6.41 -1.09 11.19
CA VAL A 94 6.30 -2.41 11.81
C VAL A 94 7.32 -2.57 12.94
N ASP A 95 8.58 -2.18 12.72
CA ASP A 95 9.60 -2.19 13.77
C ASP A 95 9.21 -1.31 14.97
N GLU A 96 8.73 -0.09 14.71
CA GLU A 96 8.19 0.80 15.74
C GLU A 96 7.05 0.14 16.51
N GLY A 97 6.08 -0.45 15.80
CA GLY A 97 4.95 -1.15 16.41
C GLY A 97 5.36 -2.33 17.28
N GLN A 98 6.38 -3.08 16.86
CA GLN A 98 6.96 -4.16 17.68
C GLN A 98 7.64 -3.62 18.95
N ARG A 99 8.40 -2.54 18.82
CA ARG A 99 9.06 -1.90 19.98
C ARG A 99 8.05 -1.33 20.98
N ARG A 100 6.94 -0.77 20.49
CA ARG A 100 5.84 -0.22 21.30
C ARG A 100 4.85 -1.28 21.81
N GLY A 101 5.03 -2.55 21.46
CA GLY A 101 4.13 -3.64 21.85
C GLY A 101 2.76 -3.63 21.16
N GLN A 102 2.63 -2.96 20.04
CA GLN A 102 1.39 -2.81 19.26
C GLN A 102 1.26 -3.88 18.16
N ILE A 103 2.38 -4.36 17.66
CA ILE A 103 2.49 -5.41 16.64
C ILE A 103 3.24 -6.61 17.23
N THR A 104 2.80 -7.81 16.87
CA THR A 104 3.38 -9.06 17.37
C THR A 104 4.87 -9.18 17.08
N ARG A 105 5.61 -9.79 18.01
CA ARG A 105 7.01 -10.15 17.83
C ARG A 105 7.21 -11.62 17.45
N SER A 106 6.14 -12.32 17.09
CA SER A 106 6.22 -13.74 16.69
C SER A 106 6.98 -13.96 15.39
N MET A 107 7.16 -12.89 14.59
CA MET A 107 7.91 -12.89 13.35
C MET A 107 8.79 -11.63 13.29
N PRO A 108 9.92 -11.68 12.55
CA PRO A 108 10.73 -10.49 12.29
C PRO A 108 9.94 -9.38 11.60
N TYR A 109 10.26 -8.12 11.88
CA TYR A 109 9.53 -6.97 11.33
C TYR A 109 9.48 -6.98 9.79
N TYR A 110 10.53 -7.40 9.12
CA TYR A 110 10.60 -7.43 7.66
C TYR A 110 9.66 -8.48 7.03
N GLU A 111 9.40 -9.59 7.72
CA GLU A 111 8.41 -10.58 7.27
C GLU A 111 6.99 -10.03 7.41
N ILE A 112 6.69 -9.35 8.51
CA ILE A 112 5.39 -8.69 8.72
C ILE A 112 5.20 -7.55 7.71
N ALA A 113 6.25 -6.78 7.43
CA ALA A 113 6.21 -5.75 6.38
C ALA A 113 5.92 -6.36 4.99
N HIS A 114 6.52 -7.52 4.70
CA HIS A 114 6.20 -8.26 3.47
C HIS A 114 4.74 -8.71 3.43
N MET A 115 4.19 -9.21 4.54
CA MET A 115 2.76 -9.58 4.63
C MET A 115 1.84 -8.37 4.38
N TYR A 116 2.17 -7.21 4.92
CA TYR A 116 1.41 -5.98 4.65
C TYR A 116 1.37 -5.67 3.15
N ALA A 117 2.52 -5.68 2.49
CA ALA A 117 2.61 -5.45 1.05
C ALA A 117 1.86 -6.52 0.25
N LEU A 118 1.90 -7.77 0.68
CA LEU A 118 1.15 -8.87 0.08
C LEU A 118 -0.36 -8.63 0.16
N CYS A 119 -0.87 -8.22 1.31
CA CYS A 119 -2.28 -7.93 1.51
C CYS A 119 -2.75 -6.76 0.62
N GLU A 120 -1.98 -5.68 0.55
CA GLU A 120 -2.29 -4.55 -0.34
C GLU A 120 -2.33 -4.99 -1.81
N ARG A 121 -1.33 -5.73 -2.26
CA ARG A 121 -1.28 -6.24 -3.65
C ARG A 121 -2.45 -7.18 -3.94
N ALA A 122 -2.84 -8.03 -3.00
CA ALA A 122 -3.97 -8.93 -3.18
C ALA A 122 -5.28 -8.16 -3.42
N ILE A 123 -5.55 -7.11 -2.64
CA ILE A 123 -6.74 -6.27 -2.80
C ILE A 123 -6.72 -5.56 -4.16
N ILE A 124 -5.61 -4.94 -4.53
CA ILE A 124 -5.48 -4.22 -5.80
C ILE A 124 -5.58 -5.18 -6.99
N TYR A 125 -4.97 -6.35 -6.90
CA TYR A 125 -5.06 -7.38 -7.94
C TYR A 125 -6.52 -7.82 -8.17
N ASP A 126 -7.26 -8.09 -7.10
CA ASP A 126 -8.68 -8.44 -7.20
C ASP A 126 -9.52 -7.30 -7.81
N TYR A 127 -9.26 -6.06 -7.40
CA TYR A 127 -9.88 -4.88 -8.00
C TYR A 127 -9.62 -4.78 -9.51
N CYS A 128 -8.39 -5.07 -9.96
CA CYS A 128 -8.05 -5.12 -11.39
C CYS A 128 -8.80 -6.23 -12.13
N ILE A 129 -8.88 -7.43 -11.54
CA ILE A 129 -9.61 -8.58 -12.13
C ILE A 129 -11.09 -8.25 -12.30
N SER A 130 -11.67 -7.50 -11.36
CA SER A 130 -13.08 -7.08 -11.41
C SER A 130 -13.33 -5.88 -12.35
N ASP A 131 -12.33 -5.42 -13.10
CA ASP A 131 -12.40 -4.21 -13.93
C ASP A 131 -12.86 -2.97 -13.13
N GLY A 132 -12.46 -2.85 -11.89
CA GLY A 132 -12.89 -1.77 -11.00
C GLY A 132 -14.35 -1.88 -10.58
N GLY A 133 -14.87 -3.10 -10.45
CA GLY A 133 -16.30 -3.38 -10.25
C GLY A 133 -16.84 -3.03 -8.86
N TYR A 134 -16.03 -2.45 -7.97
CA TYR A 134 -16.44 -2.02 -6.63
C TYR A 134 -15.67 -0.78 -6.19
N ALA A 135 -16.16 -0.11 -5.13
CA ALA A 135 -15.47 1.02 -4.51
C ALA A 135 -14.24 0.52 -3.74
N LEU A 136 -13.03 0.75 -4.28
CA LEU A 136 -11.78 0.21 -3.74
C LEU A 136 -11.51 0.71 -2.32
N GLY A 137 -11.68 2.00 -2.07
CA GLY A 137 -11.43 2.59 -0.76
C GLY A 137 -12.35 2.03 0.31
N GLU A 138 -13.63 1.88 0.02
CA GLU A 138 -14.61 1.29 0.94
C GLU A 138 -14.30 -0.19 1.20
N TYR A 139 -13.99 -0.95 0.16
CA TYR A 139 -13.64 -2.37 0.27
C TYR A 139 -12.37 -2.58 1.08
N THR A 140 -11.35 -1.75 0.85
CA THR A 140 -10.09 -1.81 1.59
C THR A 140 -10.30 -1.55 3.10
N ARG A 141 -11.16 -0.58 3.45
CA ARG A 141 -11.48 -0.30 4.86
C ARG A 141 -12.13 -1.47 5.58
N LYS A 142 -12.88 -2.29 4.85
CA LYS A 142 -13.50 -3.52 5.40
C LYS A 142 -12.53 -4.69 5.47
N THR A 143 -11.69 -4.85 4.45
CA THR A 143 -10.90 -6.09 4.26
C THR A 143 -9.49 -6.00 4.81
N MET A 144 -8.77 -4.91 4.63
CA MET A 144 -7.37 -4.80 5.07
C MET A 144 -7.20 -4.98 6.58
N PRO A 145 -8.06 -4.42 7.45
CA PRO A 145 -7.97 -4.69 8.89
C PRO A 145 -8.18 -6.15 9.26
N LEU A 146 -8.98 -6.89 8.48
CA LEU A 146 -9.20 -8.31 8.70
C LEU A 146 -8.03 -9.15 8.18
N LEU A 147 -7.52 -8.85 6.99
CA LEU A 147 -6.40 -9.57 6.38
C LEU A 147 -5.11 -9.43 7.19
N PHE A 148 -4.84 -8.24 7.69
CA PHE A 148 -3.61 -7.91 8.40
C PHE A 148 -3.79 -7.87 9.93
N GLY A 149 -5.01 -7.94 10.43
CA GLY A 149 -5.35 -7.77 11.85
C GLY A 149 -4.74 -8.80 12.80
N GLY A 150 -4.37 -9.98 12.29
CA GLY A 150 -3.73 -11.03 13.10
C GLY A 150 -2.37 -10.63 13.69
N VAL A 151 -1.72 -9.58 13.14
CA VAL A 151 -0.44 -9.07 13.68
C VAL A 151 -0.62 -8.05 14.79
N ARG A 152 -1.83 -7.51 14.96
CA ARG A 152 -2.13 -6.53 16.02
C ARG A 152 -2.14 -7.21 17.38
N VAL A 153 -1.40 -6.66 18.34
CA VAL A 153 -1.47 -7.11 19.72
C VAL A 153 -2.77 -6.60 20.34
N LYS A 154 -3.59 -7.50 20.85
CA LYS A 154 -4.79 -7.13 21.61
C LYS A 154 -4.33 -6.50 22.93
N GLN A 155 -4.73 -5.25 23.17
CA GLN A 155 -4.58 -4.67 24.51
C GLN A 155 -5.55 -5.41 25.43
N GLU A 156 -5.00 -6.05 26.46
CA GLU A 156 -5.84 -6.54 27.55
C GLU A 156 -6.46 -5.34 28.23
N VAL A 157 -7.79 -5.23 28.12
CA VAL A 157 -8.56 -4.27 28.91
C VAL A 157 -8.45 -4.74 30.37
N LYS A 158 -7.66 -4.01 31.16
CA LYS A 158 -7.61 -4.18 32.61
C LYS A 158 -8.88 -3.65 33.26
#